data_0c485951ff46bcab2dd66c36a49859d6
#
_entry.id   0c485951ff46bcab2dd66c36a49859d6
#
_cell.length_a   1.000
_cell.length_b   1.000
_cell.length_c   1.000
_cell.angle_alpha   90.00
_cell.angle_beta   90.00
_cell.angle_gamma   90.00
#
_symmetry.space_group_name_H-M   'P 1'
#
loop_
_entity.id
_entity.type
_entity.pdbx_description
1 polymer ?
#
loop_
_entity_poly.entity_id
_entity_poly.type
_entity_poly.pdbx_seq_one_letter_code
_entity_poly.pdbx_strand_id
1 'polypeptide(L)'
;MNKQVITPEEEFKTLTKLFFLFGFGIMSWIPRFPDFKEQLGLTNGQFGSIISLGNVGAFISLLTVGHIVHKLGSYKVLIASTCTLYLGFILIASISSTFIFIPAVILVGFSSSAFHISVNSQAFDSQTRITKPIVVKLHGIWTIGAVSTGLVSGFLIGRVSATVQLNIVYVLVFLFKIKYINKLRPVTLLPKLED
;
A
#
# COMPACT_ATOMS: atom_id res chain seq x y z
N MET A 1 -10.61 21.95 -13.33
CA MET A 1 -11.62 21.00 -12.84
C MET A 1 -11.92 21.34 -11.38
N ASN A 2 -13.08 21.89 -11.09
CA ASN A 2 -13.54 22.10 -9.70
C ASN A 2 -13.72 20.73 -9.04
N LYS A 3 -12.77 20.31 -8.19
CA LYS A 3 -13.00 19.17 -7.31
C LYS A 3 -14.10 19.57 -6.33
N GLN A 4 -15.22 18.84 -6.34
CA GLN A 4 -16.27 19.00 -5.35
C GLN A 4 -15.64 18.94 -3.95
N VAL A 5 -16.01 19.88 -3.10
CA VAL A 5 -15.54 19.90 -1.71
C VAL A 5 -16.17 18.71 -1.00
N ILE A 6 -15.39 17.66 -0.83
CA ILE A 6 -15.81 16.47 -0.07
C ILE A 6 -16.03 16.83 1.40
N THR A 7 -17.13 16.38 1.99
CA THR A 7 -17.40 16.60 3.42
C THR A 7 -16.42 15.82 4.29
N PRO A 8 -16.13 16.27 5.54
CA PRO A 8 -15.25 15.53 6.46
C PRO A 8 -15.72 14.08 6.70
N GLU A 9 -17.02 13.85 6.72
CA GLU A 9 -17.59 12.50 6.90
C GLU A 9 -17.37 11.61 5.66
N GLU A 10 -17.55 12.13 4.46
CA GLU A 10 -17.27 11.41 3.21
C GLU A 10 -15.78 11.11 3.06
N GLU A 11 -14.92 12.02 3.50
CA GLU A 11 -13.48 11.82 3.50
C GLU A 11 -13.07 10.71 4.47
N PHE A 12 -13.63 10.67 5.69
CA PHE A 12 -13.42 9.58 6.62
C PHE A 12 -13.87 8.22 6.03
N LYS A 13 -15.05 8.17 5.41
CA LYS A 13 -15.52 6.97 4.70
C LYS A 13 -14.57 6.54 3.57
N THR A 14 -13.99 7.50 2.88
CA THR A 14 -13.01 7.24 1.81
C THR A 14 -11.70 6.71 2.36
N LEU A 15 -11.18 7.32 3.42
CA LEU A 15 -9.98 6.85 4.12
C LEU A 15 -10.18 5.45 4.71
N THR A 16 -11.34 5.16 5.29
CA THR A 16 -11.70 3.82 5.79
C THR A 16 -11.54 2.76 4.70
N LYS A 17 -12.02 3.02 3.49
CA LYS A 17 -11.88 2.10 2.35
C LYS A 17 -10.41 1.97 1.90
N LEU A 18 -9.67 3.07 1.88
CA LEU A 18 -8.24 3.04 1.50
C LEU A 18 -7.39 2.27 2.50
N PHE A 19 -7.62 2.42 3.80
CA PHE A 19 -6.91 1.66 4.83
C PHE A 19 -7.23 0.17 4.77
N PHE A 20 -8.52 -0.19 4.60
CA PHE A 20 -8.92 -1.58 4.36
C PHE A 20 -8.21 -2.19 3.14
N LEU A 21 -8.29 -1.51 1.99
CA LEU A 21 -7.67 -1.97 0.74
C LEU A 21 -6.14 -2.02 0.84
N PHE A 22 -5.53 -1.15 1.64
CA PHE A 22 -4.10 -1.20 1.88
C PHE A 22 -3.70 -2.45 2.67
N GLY A 23 -4.38 -2.72 3.79
CA GLY A 23 -4.15 -3.95 4.57
C GLY A 23 -4.44 -5.21 3.75
N PHE A 24 -5.56 -5.23 3.04
CA PHE A 24 -5.95 -6.36 2.19
C PHE A 24 -4.92 -6.63 1.08
N GLY A 25 -4.47 -5.60 0.36
CA GLY A 25 -3.53 -5.77 -0.74
C GLY A 25 -2.12 -6.16 -0.28
N ILE A 26 -1.60 -5.47 0.76
CA ILE A 26 -0.21 -5.69 1.16
C ILE A 26 0.01 -7.03 1.87
N MET A 27 -1.00 -7.57 2.55
CA MET A 27 -0.87 -8.84 3.28
C MET A 27 -1.23 -10.05 2.44
N SER A 28 -1.75 -9.89 1.21
CA SER A 28 -2.24 -10.99 0.37
C SER A 28 -1.15 -11.97 -0.07
N TRP A 29 0.11 -11.54 -0.19
CA TRP A 29 1.22 -12.38 -0.67
C TRP A 29 1.88 -13.21 0.43
N ILE A 30 1.73 -12.81 1.70
CA ILE A 30 2.42 -13.48 2.81
C ILE A 30 2.08 -14.98 2.91
N PRO A 31 0.79 -15.39 2.83
CA PRO A 31 0.45 -16.81 2.84
C PRO A 31 0.99 -17.59 1.63
N ARG A 32 1.40 -16.87 0.56
CA ARG A 32 1.95 -17.43 -0.68
C ARG A 32 3.48 -17.46 -0.72
N PHE A 33 4.16 -17.14 0.37
CA PHE A 33 5.63 -17.21 0.46
C PHE A 33 6.20 -18.59 0.12
N PRO A 34 5.58 -19.72 0.54
CA PRO A 34 6.04 -21.03 0.09
C PRO A 34 6.00 -21.23 -1.42
N ASP A 35 4.94 -20.75 -2.10
CA ASP A 35 4.81 -20.83 -3.56
C ASP A 35 5.96 -20.08 -4.27
N PHE A 36 6.27 -18.85 -3.82
CA PHE A 36 7.37 -18.05 -4.39
C PHE A 36 8.75 -18.66 -4.14
N LYS A 37 8.98 -19.16 -2.91
CA LYS A 37 10.22 -19.81 -2.55
C LYS A 37 10.48 -21.02 -3.45
N GLU A 38 9.47 -21.87 -3.67
CA GLU A 38 9.55 -23.04 -4.53
C GLU A 38 9.76 -22.66 -6.00
N GLN A 39 8.96 -21.69 -6.49
CA GLN A 39 9.04 -21.18 -7.87
C GLN A 39 10.43 -20.61 -8.22
N LEU A 40 11.11 -19.99 -7.23
CA LEU A 40 12.44 -19.41 -7.41
C LEU A 40 13.58 -20.40 -7.11
N GLY A 41 13.28 -21.62 -6.64
CA GLY A 41 14.26 -22.62 -6.26
C GLY A 41 15.15 -22.22 -5.09
N LEU A 42 14.64 -21.43 -4.13
CA LEU A 42 15.41 -20.85 -3.04
C LEU A 42 15.29 -21.67 -1.75
N THR A 43 16.36 -21.65 -0.94
CA THR A 43 16.31 -22.12 0.44
C THR A 43 15.55 -21.11 1.33
N ASN A 44 15.14 -21.54 2.54
CA ASN A 44 14.45 -20.65 3.48
C ASN A 44 15.32 -19.42 3.85
N GLY A 45 16.62 -19.60 4.04
CA GLY A 45 17.55 -18.51 4.36
C GLY A 45 17.69 -17.51 3.21
N GLN A 46 17.85 -17.99 1.98
CA GLN A 46 17.95 -17.13 0.80
C GLN A 46 16.65 -16.34 0.58
N PHE A 47 15.50 -17.00 0.64
CA PHE A 47 14.21 -16.34 0.49
C PHE A 47 13.98 -15.29 1.58
N GLY A 48 14.24 -15.63 2.85
CA GLY A 48 14.13 -14.69 3.97
C GLY A 48 15.04 -13.47 3.80
N SER A 49 16.28 -13.67 3.36
CA SER A 49 17.22 -12.58 3.08
C SER A 49 16.71 -11.66 1.97
N ILE A 50 16.18 -12.22 0.89
CA ILE A 50 15.62 -11.43 -0.22
C ILE A 50 14.38 -10.64 0.24
N ILE A 51 13.45 -11.26 0.96
CA ILE A 51 12.26 -10.56 1.48
C ILE A 51 12.68 -9.41 2.41
N SER A 52 13.72 -9.60 3.21
CA SER A 52 14.24 -8.56 4.10
C SER A 52 14.78 -7.32 3.37
N LEU A 53 15.17 -7.44 2.09
CA LEU A 53 15.56 -6.28 1.27
C LEU A 53 14.41 -5.30 1.06
N GLY A 54 13.16 -5.71 1.20
CA GLY A 54 12.02 -4.81 1.22
C GLY A 54 12.12 -3.75 2.32
N ASN A 55 12.74 -4.08 3.47
CA ASN A 55 12.97 -3.11 4.54
C ASN A 55 13.97 -2.02 4.14
N VAL A 56 14.94 -2.32 3.25
CA VAL A 56 15.85 -1.30 2.69
C VAL A 56 15.04 -0.28 1.88
N GLY A 57 14.14 -0.75 1.02
CA GLY A 57 13.24 0.12 0.28
C GLY A 57 12.36 0.98 1.21
N ALA A 58 11.77 0.37 2.22
CA ALA A 58 10.95 1.08 3.22
C ALA A 58 11.77 2.13 3.98
N PHE A 59 13.01 1.82 4.36
CA PHE A 59 13.89 2.75 5.06
C PHE A 59 14.26 3.96 4.19
N ILE A 60 14.63 3.75 2.92
CA ILE A 60 14.87 4.84 1.96
C ILE A 60 13.61 5.73 1.83
N SER A 61 12.43 5.11 1.77
CA SER A 61 11.16 5.84 1.72
C SER A 61 10.93 6.71 2.96
N LEU A 62 11.20 6.20 4.16
CA LEU A 62 11.08 6.96 5.41
C LEU A 62 11.95 8.21 5.42
N LEU A 63 13.15 8.14 4.87
CA LEU A 63 14.08 9.28 4.82
C LEU A 63 13.70 10.32 3.74
N THR A 64 13.03 9.92 2.68
CA THR A 64 12.86 10.76 1.48
C THR A 64 11.43 11.22 1.24
N VAL A 65 10.46 10.35 1.47
CA VAL A 65 9.07 10.59 1.04
C VAL A 65 8.39 11.71 1.83
N GLY A 66 8.74 11.92 3.09
CA GLY A 66 8.24 13.08 3.85
C GLY A 66 8.51 14.40 3.14
N HIS A 67 9.73 14.58 2.63
CA HIS A 67 10.12 15.73 1.82
C HIS A 67 9.35 15.84 0.50
N ILE A 68 9.12 14.70 -0.15
CA ILE A 68 8.39 14.63 -1.42
C ILE A 68 6.92 14.99 -1.21
N VAL A 69 6.30 14.47 -0.15
CA VAL A 69 4.91 14.80 0.23
C VAL A 69 4.78 16.29 0.55
N HIS A 70 5.78 16.86 1.23
CA HIS A 70 5.82 18.30 1.49
C HIS A 70 5.82 19.13 0.19
N LYS A 71 6.67 18.76 -0.78
CA LYS A 71 6.83 19.52 -2.05
C LYS A 71 5.68 19.30 -3.03
N LEU A 72 5.22 18.05 -3.19
CA LEU A 72 4.26 17.67 -4.23
C LEU A 72 2.83 17.50 -3.73
N GLY A 73 2.64 17.46 -2.41
CA GLY A 73 1.37 17.12 -1.75
C GLY A 73 1.12 15.61 -1.69
N SER A 74 0.42 15.18 -0.63
CA SER A 74 0.13 13.77 -0.35
C SER A 74 -0.67 13.08 -1.46
N TYR A 75 -1.55 13.78 -2.17
CA TYR A 75 -2.35 13.22 -3.26
C TYR A 75 -1.52 12.67 -4.41
N LYS A 76 -0.51 13.43 -4.89
CA LYS A 76 0.35 12.99 -5.99
C LYS A 76 1.21 11.80 -5.58
N VAL A 77 1.71 11.83 -4.34
CA VAL A 77 2.53 10.73 -3.80
C VAL A 77 1.67 9.46 -3.59
N LEU A 78 0.40 9.60 -3.17
CA LEU A 78 -0.54 8.47 -3.10
C LEU A 78 -0.75 7.79 -4.45
N ILE A 79 -0.96 8.57 -5.52
CA ILE A 79 -1.10 8.00 -6.87
C ILE A 79 0.18 7.30 -7.30
N ALA A 80 1.33 7.99 -7.23
CA ALA A 80 2.62 7.45 -7.66
C ALA A 80 2.98 6.17 -6.89
N SER A 81 2.88 6.20 -5.56
CA SER A 81 3.16 5.04 -4.72
C SER A 81 2.18 3.89 -4.94
N THR A 82 0.92 4.17 -5.27
CA THR A 82 -0.05 3.12 -5.63
C THR A 82 0.36 2.46 -6.95
N CYS A 83 0.70 3.22 -7.98
CA CYS A 83 1.14 2.68 -9.27
C CYS A 83 2.40 1.82 -9.12
N THR A 84 3.43 2.32 -8.44
CA THR A 84 4.70 1.60 -8.26
C THR A 84 4.55 0.38 -7.35
N LEU A 85 3.71 0.45 -6.31
CA LEU A 85 3.42 -0.66 -5.41
C LEU A 85 2.80 -1.85 -6.16
N TYR A 86 1.76 -1.60 -6.94
CA TYR A 86 1.07 -2.68 -7.65
C TYR A 86 1.84 -3.16 -8.89
N LEU A 87 2.66 -2.31 -9.52
CA LEU A 87 3.64 -2.77 -10.50
C LEU A 87 4.63 -3.76 -9.85
N GLY A 88 5.20 -3.42 -8.70
CA GLY A 88 6.11 -4.32 -7.97
C GLY A 88 5.45 -5.65 -7.58
N PHE A 89 4.23 -5.62 -7.08
CA PHE A 89 3.49 -6.82 -6.73
C PHE A 89 3.12 -7.69 -7.93
N ILE A 90 2.75 -7.11 -9.07
CA ILE A 90 2.48 -7.86 -10.30
C ILE A 90 3.77 -8.52 -10.82
N LEU A 91 4.91 -7.83 -10.75
CA LEU A 91 6.21 -8.41 -11.09
C LEU A 91 6.54 -9.60 -10.17
N ILE A 92 6.38 -9.46 -8.86
CA ILE A 92 6.57 -10.54 -7.89
C ILE A 92 5.67 -11.74 -8.19
N ALA A 93 4.40 -11.51 -8.49
CA ALA A 93 3.43 -12.57 -8.71
C ALA A 93 3.59 -13.30 -10.05
N SER A 94 4.20 -12.65 -11.05
CA SER A 94 4.20 -13.13 -12.44
C SER A 94 5.57 -13.66 -12.94
N ILE A 95 6.67 -13.35 -12.22
CA ILE A 95 8.02 -13.60 -12.73
C ILE A 95 8.78 -14.58 -11.84
N SER A 96 9.37 -15.59 -12.45
CA SER A 96 10.14 -16.65 -11.78
C SER A 96 11.66 -16.37 -11.76
N SER A 97 12.08 -15.13 -11.98
CA SER A 97 13.50 -14.74 -12.00
C SER A 97 13.89 -14.02 -10.72
N THR A 98 14.82 -14.59 -9.96
CA THR A 98 15.38 -13.95 -8.77
C THR A 98 15.99 -12.57 -9.06
N PHE A 99 16.56 -12.40 -10.26
CA PHE A 99 17.15 -11.12 -10.69
C PHE A 99 16.09 -9.99 -10.78
N ILE A 100 14.84 -10.30 -11.14
CA ILE A 100 13.74 -9.34 -11.18
C ILE A 100 12.99 -9.30 -9.85
N PHE A 101 12.91 -10.41 -9.14
CA PHE A 101 12.24 -10.52 -7.87
C PHE A 101 12.87 -9.61 -6.80
N ILE A 102 14.21 -9.54 -6.73
CA ILE A 102 14.94 -8.70 -5.75
C ILE A 102 14.58 -7.20 -5.90
N PRO A 103 14.76 -6.55 -7.06
CA PRO A 103 14.38 -5.14 -7.20
C PRO A 103 12.88 -4.91 -7.03
N ALA A 104 12.03 -5.88 -7.39
CA ALA A 104 10.59 -5.78 -7.16
C ALA A 104 10.25 -5.76 -5.66
N VAL A 105 10.90 -6.58 -4.84
CA VAL A 105 10.74 -6.58 -3.37
C VAL A 105 11.16 -5.24 -2.78
N ILE A 106 12.29 -4.67 -3.21
CA ILE A 106 12.75 -3.35 -2.76
C ILE A 106 11.75 -2.26 -3.17
N LEU A 107 11.25 -2.31 -4.41
CA LEU A 107 10.24 -1.39 -4.91
C LEU A 107 8.94 -1.47 -4.12
N VAL A 108 8.47 -2.68 -3.79
CA VAL A 108 7.29 -2.89 -2.94
C VAL A 108 7.50 -2.30 -1.56
N GLY A 109 8.66 -2.53 -0.94
CA GLY A 109 9.01 -1.96 0.36
C GLY A 109 8.99 -0.42 0.35
N PHE A 110 9.66 0.19 -0.63
CA PHE A 110 9.67 1.66 -0.82
C PHE A 110 8.24 2.19 -1.03
N SER A 111 7.51 1.61 -1.98
CA SER A 111 6.20 2.11 -2.39
C SER A 111 5.13 1.93 -1.32
N SER A 112 5.17 0.83 -0.56
CA SER A 112 4.25 0.60 0.56
C SER A 112 4.47 1.61 1.68
N SER A 113 5.72 1.90 2.03
CA SER A 113 6.08 2.93 3.01
C SER A 113 5.67 4.32 2.51
N ALA A 114 5.93 4.64 1.24
CA ALA A 114 5.52 5.91 0.63
C ALA A 114 3.99 6.11 0.65
N PHE A 115 3.24 5.05 0.33
CA PHE A 115 1.78 5.06 0.44
C PHE A 115 1.33 5.28 1.88
N HIS A 116 1.94 4.56 2.83
CA HIS A 116 1.61 4.65 4.25
C HIS A 116 1.83 6.05 4.81
N ILE A 117 2.99 6.68 4.52
CA ILE A 117 3.29 8.06 4.91
C ILE A 117 2.22 9.01 4.35
N SER A 118 1.90 8.88 3.07
CA SER A 118 0.99 9.80 2.38
C SER A 118 -0.46 9.63 2.81
N VAL A 119 -0.94 8.40 3.05
CA VAL A 119 -2.31 8.17 3.51
C VAL A 119 -2.50 8.57 4.97
N ASN A 120 -1.48 8.41 5.81
CA ASN A 120 -1.50 8.93 7.18
C ASN A 120 -1.51 10.46 7.21
N SER A 121 -0.76 11.13 6.33
CA SER A 121 -0.85 12.58 6.16
C SER A 121 -2.29 13.04 5.89
N GLN A 122 -3.02 12.36 5.01
CA GLN A 122 -4.44 12.62 4.76
C GLN A 122 -5.30 12.33 6.00
N ALA A 123 -5.00 11.25 6.72
CA ALA A 123 -5.75 10.86 7.91
C ALA A 123 -5.57 11.87 9.06
N PHE A 124 -4.36 12.38 9.27
CA PHE A 124 -4.08 13.41 10.28
C PHE A 124 -4.78 14.73 9.94
N ASP A 125 -4.69 15.20 8.69
CA ASP A 125 -5.40 16.41 8.25
C ASP A 125 -6.93 16.26 8.40
N SER A 126 -7.47 15.10 8.06
CA SER A 126 -8.90 14.81 8.26
C SER A 126 -9.27 14.77 9.75
N GLN A 127 -8.41 14.21 10.60
CA GLN A 127 -8.63 14.14 12.04
C GLN A 127 -8.73 15.52 12.68
N THR A 128 -7.88 16.47 12.30
CA THR A 128 -7.93 17.85 12.82
C THR A 128 -9.26 18.54 12.50
N ARG A 129 -9.85 18.26 11.33
CA ARG A 129 -11.13 18.83 10.89
C ARG A 129 -12.35 18.16 11.51
N ILE A 130 -12.27 16.85 11.75
CA ILE A 130 -13.35 16.06 12.37
C ILE A 130 -13.35 16.22 13.89
N THR A 131 -12.21 16.65 14.48
CA THR A 131 -12.01 16.78 15.95
C THR A 131 -12.28 15.49 16.74
N LYS A 132 -12.05 14.32 16.09
CA LYS A 132 -12.22 12.99 16.69
C LYS A 132 -11.01 12.12 16.35
N PRO A 133 -10.58 11.20 17.23
CA PRO A 133 -9.43 10.34 17.00
C PRO A 133 -9.74 9.24 15.96
N ILE A 134 -9.68 9.60 14.66
CA ILE A 134 -9.99 8.68 13.56
C ILE A 134 -8.79 7.81 13.16
N VAL A 135 -7.56 8.26 13.34
CA VAL A 135 -6.34 7.56 12.90
C VAL A 135 -6.27 6.16 13.52
N VAL A 136 -6.52 6.04 14.82
CA VAL A 136 -6.53 4.73 15.51
C VAL A 136 -7.57 3.79 14.91
N LYS A 137 -8.76 4.30 14.59
CA LYS A 137 -9.83 3.51 13.95
C LYS A 137 -9.42 3.04 12.55
N LEU A 138 -8.76 3.91 11.78
CA LEU A 138 -8.28 3.59 10.44
C LEU A 138 -7.23 2.47 10.47
N HIS A 139 -6.32 2.46 11.46
CA HIS A 139 -5.37 1.36 11.64
C HIS A 139 -6.06 0.04 12.04
N GLY A 140 -7.11 0.10 12.86
CA GLY A 140 -7.97 -1.08 13.12
C GLY A 140 -8.62 -1.63 11.85
N ILE A 141 -9.11 -0.76 10.97
CA ILE A 141 -9.67 -1.16 9.66
C ILE A 141 -8.60 -1.76 8.74
N TRP A 142 -7.38 -1.21 8.75
CA TRP A 142 -6.25 -1.80 8.05
C TRP A 142 -6.00 -3.26 8.50
N THR A 143 -5.99 -3.49 9.81
CA THR A 143 -5.83 -4.83 10.38
C THR A 143 -6.94 -5.79 9.94
N ILE A 144 -8.20 -5.33 9.90
CA ILE A 144 -9.33 -6.13 9.38
C ILE A 144 -9.08 -6.52 7.93
N GLY A 145 -8.61 -5.58 7.09
CA GLY A 145 -8.23 -5.87 5.70
C GLY A 145 -7.13 -6.92 5.60
N ALA A 146 -6.09 -6.79 6.43
CA ALA A 146 -4.96 -7.71 6.48
C ALA A 146 -5.39 -9.14 6.89
N VAL A 147 -6.21 -9.27 7.92
CA VAL A 147 -6.74 -10.57 8.37
C VAL A 147 -7.66 -11.17 7.30
N SER A 148 -8.54 -10.39 6.72
CA SER A 148 -9.49 -10.85 5.68
C SER A 148 -8.75 -11.46 4.49
N THR A 149 -7.70 -10.81 4.01
CA THR A 149 -6.93 -11.34 2.87
C THR A 149 -6.11 -12.57 3.26
N GLY A 150 -5.61 -12.63 4.49
CA GLY A 150 -4.94 -13.82 5.02
C GLY A 150 -5.85 -15.06 5.00
N LEU A 151 -7.09 -14.91 5.45
CA LEU A 151 -8.10 -15.97 5.42
C LEU A 151 -8.46 -16.38 3.98
N VAL A 152 -8.70 -15.40 3.09
CA VAL A 152 -8.99 -15.66 1.67
C VAL A 152 -7.80 -16.37 1.00
N SER A 153 -6.59 -15.89 1.18
CA SER A 153 -5.40 -16.51 0.59
C SER A 153 -5.18 -17.93 1.14
N GLY A 154 -5.31 -18.12 2.45
CA GLY A 154 -5.18 -19.43 3.08
C GLY A 154 -6.20 -20.45 2.54
N PHE A 155 -7.46 -20.03 2.33
CA PHE A 155 -8.50 -20.87 1.74
C PHE A 155 -8.20 -21.25 0.28
N LEU A 156 -7.54 -20.39 -0.48
CA LEU A 156 -7.24 -20.59 -1.91
C LEU A 156 -5.93 -21.37 -2.15
N ILE A 157 -5.09 -21.59 -1.14
CA ILE A 157 -3.87 -22.43 -1.26
C ILE A 157 -4.29 -23.83 -1.67
N GLY A 158 -3.59 -24.40 -2.66
CA GLY A 158 -3.87 -25.71 -3.24
C GLY A 158 -5.09 -25.77 -4.20
N ARG A 159 -5.86 -24.67 -4.34
CA ARG A 159 -7.02 -24.58 -5.24
C ARG A 159 -6.78 -23.67 -6.43
N VAL A 160 -6.03 -22.59 -6.22
CA VAL A 160 -5.73 -21.58 -7.24
C VAL A 160 -4.24 -21.26 -7.16
N SER A 161 -3.57 -21.10 -8.29
CA SER A 161 -2.16 -20.71 -8.29
C SER A 161 -1.95 -19.33 -7.67
N ALA A 162 -0.79 -19.12 -7.01
CA ALA A 162 -0.43 -17.85 -6.40
C ALA A 162 -0.47 -16.70 -7.43
N THR A 163 0.06 -16.95 -8.64
CA THR A 163 0.07 -15.96 -9.73
C THR A 163 -1.33 -15.49 -10.10
N VAL A 164 -2.29 -16.40 -10.30
CA VAL A 164 -3.67 -16.05 -10.69
C VAL A 164 -4.36 -15.30 -9.57
N GLN A 165 -4.30 -15.84 -8.35
CA GLN A 165 -4.94 -15.20 -7.18
C GLN A 165 -4.42 -13.78 -6.95
N LEU A 166 -3.10 -13.62 -6.91
CA LEU A 166 -2.50 -12.34 -6.53
C LEU A 166 -2.67 -11.29 -7.62
N ASN A 167 -2.54 -11.67 -8.90
CA ASN A 167 -2.77 -10.72 -10.00
C ASN A 167 -4.22 -10.19 -9.99
N ILE A 168 -5.21 -11.07 -9.77
CA ILE A 168 -6.61 -10.63 -9.64
C ILE A 168 -6.76 -9.66 -8.44
N VAL A 169 -6.23 -10.03 -7.28
CA VAL A 169 -6.27 -9.17 -6.09
C VAL A 169 -5.63 -7.82 -6.36
N TYR A 170 -4.42 -7.80 -6.95
CA TYR A 170 -3.68 -6.56 -7.16
C TYR A 170 -4.34 -5.64 -8.18
N VAL A 171 -4.86 -6.17 -9.27
CA VAL A 171 -5.62 -5.37 -10.25
C VAL A 171 -6.88 -4.78 -9.62
N LEU A 172 -7.67 -5.57 -8.92
CA LEU A 172 -8.90 -5.09 -8.27
C LEU A 172 -8.58 -4.02 -7.21
N VAL A 173 -7.64 -4.30 -6.30
CA VAL A 173 -7.27 -3.36 -5.25
C VAL A 173 -6.67 -2.07 -5.83
N PHE A 174 -5.84 -2.16 -6.87
CA PHE A 174 -5.32 -1.00 -7.60
C PHE A 174 -6.45 -0.11 -8.13
N LEU A 175 -7.39 -0.69 -8.88
CA LEU A 175 -8.51 0.06 -9.46
C LEU A 175 -9.36 0.74 -8.39
N PHE A 176 -9.70 0.04 -7.31
CA PHE A 176 -10.44 0.62 -6.21
C PHE A 176 -9.65 1.71 -5.47
N LYS A 177 -8.35 1.52 -5.22
CA LYS A 177 -7.51 2.55 -4.58
C LYS A 177 -7.45 3.82 -5.43
N ILE A 178 -7.20 3.72 -6.74
CA ILE A 178 -7.20 4.88 -7.64
C ILE A 178 -8.57 5.60 -7.60
N LYS A 179 -9.67 4.85 -7.65
CA LYS A 179 -11.03 5.40 -7.54
C LYS A 179 -11.23 6.22 -6.25
N TYR A 180 -10.75 5.70 -5.10
CA TYR A 180 -10.93 6.38 -3.82
C TYR A 180 -9.91 7.51 -3.61
N ILE A 181 -8.67 7.36 -4.05
CA ILE A 181 -7.67 8.44 -3.99
C ILE A 181 -8.16 9.66 -4.78
N ASN A 182 -8.78 9.46 -5.94
CA ASN A 182 -9.31 10.55 -6.76
C ASN A 182 -10.43 11.36 -6.08
N LYS A 183 -11.02 10.84 -5.00
CA LYS A 183 -11.99 11.58 -4.18
C LYS A 183 -11.35 12.41 -3.07
N LEU A 184 -10.08 12.14 -2.71
CA LEU A 184 -9.40 12.87 -1.66
C LEU A 184 -9.01 14.27 -2.11
N ARG A 185 -8.89 15.17 -1.14
CA ARG A 185 -8.36 16.51 -1.35
C ARG A 185 -6.85 16.48 -1.49
N PRO A 186 -6.23 17.37 -2.27
CA PRO A 186 -4.79 17.59 -2.18
C PRO A 186 -4.47 18.24 -0.83
N VAL A 187 -3.67 17.56 -0.01
CA VAL A 187 -3.17 18.06 1.27
C VAL A 187 -1.68 18.32 1.12
N THR A 188 -1.24 19.51 1.49
CA THR A 188 0.15 19.89 1.67
C THR A 188 0.47 19.98 3.16
N LEU A 189 1.56 19.38 3.61
CA LEU A 189 1.86 19.09 5.02
C LEU A 189 2.35 20.26 5.87
N LEU A 190 2.47 21.49 5.33
CA LEU A 190 2.79 22.63 6.16
C LEU A 190 1.71 23.70 6.06
N PRO A 191 1.32 24.30 7.21
CA PRO A 191 0.78 25.66 7.18
C PRO A 191 1.83 26.52 6.47
N LYS A 192 1.40 27.41 5.57
CA LYS A 192 2.23 28.54 5.20
C LYS A 192 2.67 29.15 6.51
N LEU A 193 3.99 29.20 6.75
CA LEU A 193 4.53 30.11 7.72
C LEU A 193 4.05 31.48 7.23
N GLU A 194 3.09 32.05 7.92
CA GLU A 194 2.79 33.47 7.72
C GLU A 194 4.01 34.21 8.23
N ASP A 195 4.71 34.87 7.28
CA ASP A 195 5.81 35.78 7.55
C ASP A 195 5.31 37.00 8.37
#